data_552692bb7f9c589a6ce3d510a4b2a0e2
#
_entry.id   552692bb7f9c589a6ce3d510a4b2a0e2
#
_cell.length_a   1.000
_cell.length_b   1.000
_cell.length_c   1.000
_cell.angle_alpha   90.00
_cell.angle_beta   90.00
_cell.angle_gamma   90.00
#
_symmetry.space_group_name_H-M   'P 1'
#
loop_
_entity.id
_entity.type
_entity.pdbx_description
1 polymer ?
#
loop_
_entity_poly.entity_id
_entity_poly.type
_entity_poly.pdbx_seq_one_letter_code
_entity_poly.pdbx_strand_id
1 'polypeptide(L)'
;MSNMNLSQSAGSGTLDLGQGEELLYSSDFAVLTNLRILVPNLGNKRTQQLFSDWQEARIDESMPPQLKNGGKQGKREFGARLTLIGIGLVLLQILPFYVIDQNLVGMLGRFFEVIYFLVSMFCLTVGVYFALGSYLTRGPHTTALFVLPGGKKDLIALFPGWDSEEAERMARVYRRIRRTL
;
A
#
# COMPACT_ATOMS: atom_id res chain seq x y z
N MET A 1 -44.86 6.20 9.24
CA MET A 1 -43.59 5.49 9.54
C MET A 1 -42.62 5.87 8.43
N SER A 2 -41.74 6.82 8.73
CA SER A 2 -40.83 7.42 7.74
C SER A 2 -39.60 6.58 7.57
N ASN A 3 -39.40 6.03 6.39
CA ASN A 3 -38.15 5.40 5.98
C ASN A 3 -37.09 6.49 5.80
N MET A 4 -36.26 6.68 6.81
CA MET A 4 -35.04 7.48 6.70
C MET A 4 -34.04 6.67 5.84
N ASN A 5 -33.97 6.99 4.57
CA ASN A 5 -32.83 6.58 3.72
C ASN A 5 -31.59 7.32 4.19
N LEU A 6 -30.83 6.71 5.08
CA LEU A 6 -29.47 7.14 5.44
C LEU A 6 -28.51 6.73 4.30
N SER A 7 -28.51 7.52 3.23
CA SER A 7 -27.41 7.49 2.26
C SER A 7 -26.19 8.15 2.89
N GLN A 8 -25.42 7.39 3.68
CA GLN A 8 -24.09 7.82 4.08
C GLN A 8 -23.12 7.59 2.93
N SER A 9 -22.66 8.67 2.36
CA SER A 9 -21.64 8.75 1.33
C SER A 9 -20.28 8.32 1.92
N ALA A 10 -19.98 7.04 1.79
CA ALA A 10 -18.63 6.53 1.95
C ALA A 10 -18.14 6.12 0.56
N GLY A 11 -17.29 6.96 -0.05
CA GLY A 11 -16.83 6.73 -1.41
C GLY A 11 -17.95 6.88 -2.45
N SER A 12 -17.68 7.33 -3.66
CA SER A 12 -18.64 7.76 -4.69
C SER A 12 -19.60 6.67 -5.26
N GLY A 13 -19.98 5.69 -4.46
CA GLY A 13 -20.96 4.65 -4.81
C GLY A 13 -22.06 4.54 -3.75
N THR A 14 -23.31 4.39 -4.18
CA THR A 14 -24.43 4.04 -3.30
C THR A 14 -24.35 2.56 -2.97
N LEU A 15 -24.16 2.25 -1.69
CA LEU A 15 -24.26 0.89 -1.19
C LEU A 15 -25.76 0.51 -1.16
N ASP A 16 -26.14 -0.50 -1.91
CA ASP A 16 -27.52 -1.03 -1.88
C ASP A 16 -27.63 -1.98 -0.67
N LEU A 17 -28.32 -1.47 0.37
CA LEU A 17 -28.58 -2.24 1.59
C LEU A 17 -29.87 -3.03 1.43
N GLY A 18 -29.84 -4.33 1.68
CA GLY A 18 -31.00 -5.21 1.67
C GLY A 18 -32.02 -4.85 2.77
N GLN A 19 -33.22 -5.42 2.68
CA GLN A 19 -34.24 -5.24 3.73
C GLN A 19 -33.72 -5.76 5.08
N GLY A 20 -33.69 -4.89 6.10
CA GLY A 20 -33.20 -5.22 7.44
C GLY A 20 -31.68 -5.23 7.58
N GLU A 21 -30.97 -4.78 6.55
CA GLU A 21 -29.52 -4.64 6.59
C GLU A 21 -29.13 -3.28 7.16
N GLU A 22 -28.29 -3.27 8.20
CA GLU A 22 -27.77 -2.08 8.85
C GLU A 22 -26.27 -1.95 8.64
N LEU A 23 -25.81 -0.74 8.28
CA LEU A 23 -24.40 -0.43 8.14
C LEU A 23 -23.78 -0.22 9.53
N LEU A 24 -22.81 -1.03 9.90
CA LEU A 24 -22.16 -1.00 11.22
C LEU A 24 -20.73 -0.45 11.17
N TYR A 25 -20.06 -0.59 10.04
CA TYR A 25 -18.73 -0.03 9.82
C TYR A 25 -18.55 0.26 8.33
N SER A 26 -17.97 1.42 8.02
CA SER A 26 -17.67 1.84 6.64
C SER A 26 -16.31 2.52 6.58
N SER A 27 -15.49 2.05 5.66
CA SER A 27 -14.22 2.68 5.28
C SER A 27 -13.94 2.42 3.79
N ASP A 28 -12.93 3.08 3.25
CA ASP A 28 -12.47 2.84 1.86
C ASP A 28 -11.89 1.42 1.65
N PHE A 29 -11.64 0.69 2.72
CA PHE A 29 -10.94 -0.61 2.71
C PHE A 29 -11.83 -1.79 3.06
N ALA A 30 -12.94 -1.56 3.76
CA ALA A 30 -13.91 -2.59 4.10
C ALA A 30 -15.23 -1.95 4.56
N VAL A 31 -16.32 -2.62 4.28
CA VAL A 31 -17.65 -2.28 4.78
C VAL A 31 -18.22 -3.50 5.49
N LEU A 32 -18.78 -3.28 6.68
CA LEU A 32 -19.46 -4.30 7.46
C LEU A 32 -20.89 -3.89 7.70
N THR A 33 -21.80 -4.80 7.41
CA THR A 33 -23.20 -4.70 7.80
C THR A 33 -23.50 -5.75 8.87
N ASN A 34 -24.73 -5.84 9.31
CA ASN A 34 -25.16 -6.92 10.21
C ASN A 34 -25.22 -8.30 9.54
N LEU A 35 -25.20 -8.37 8.18
CA LEU A 35 -25.37 -9.62 7.41
C LEU A 35 -24.13 -10.02 6.61
N ARG A 36 -23.41 -9.05 6.05
CA ARG A 36 -22.31 -9.30 5.11
C ARG A 36 -21.11 -8.39 5.32
N ILE A 37 -19.99 -8.87 4.80
CA ILE A 37 -18.71 -8.15 4.69
C ILE A 37 -18.49 -7.83 3.23
N LEU A 38 -18.12 -6.59 2.94
CA LEU A 38 -17.71 -6.16 1.61
C LEU A 38 -16.27 -5.71 1.67
N VAL A 39 -15.47 -6.19 0.72
CA VAL A 39 -14.04 -5.87 0.62
C VAL A 39 -13.70 -5.55 -0.83
N PRO A 40 -12.97 -4.48 -1.13
CA PRO A 40 -12.61 -4.12 -2.49
C PRO A 40 -11.79 -5.22 -3.16
N ASN A 41 -12.08 -5.49 -4.43
CA ASN A 41 -11.33 -6.46 -5.20
C ASN A 41 -9.92 -5.93 -5.49
N LEU A 42 -8.89 -6.53 -4.87
CA LEU A 42 -7.50 -6.12 -4.97
C LEU A 42 -6.89 -6.26 -6.38
N GLY A 43 -7.57 -6.96 -7.29
CA GLY A 43 -7.10 -7.17 -8.66
C GLY A 43 -7.25 -5.96 -9.58
N ASN A 44 -8.09 -5.00 -9.23
CA ASN A 44 -8.40 -3.88 -10.11
C ASN A 44 -8.31 -2.52 -9.39
N LYS A 45 -7.18 -1.84 -9.55
CA LYS A 45 -6.93 -0.53 -8.91
C LYS A 45 -7.92 0.58 -9.32
N ARG A 46 -8.62 0.43 -10.46
CA ARG A 46 -9.59 1.42 -10.95
C ARG A 46 -10.97 1.26 -10.33
N THR A 47 -11.30 0.10 -9.81
CA THR A 47 -12.63 -0.25 -9.30
C THR A 47 -12.80 -0.12 -7.80
N GLN A 48 -11.78 0.35 -7.08
CA GLN A 48 -11.89 0.61 -5.64
C GLN A 48 -12.99 1.63 -5.26
N GLN A 49 -13.47 2.40 -6.23
CA GLN A 49 -14.49 3.43 -6.01
C GLN A 49 -15.94 2.96 -6.25
N LEU A 50 -16.13 1.82 -6.91
CA LEU A 50 -17.46 1.29 -7.21
C LEU A 50 -17.73 0.04 -6.35
N PHE A 51 -18.72 0.10 -5.48
CA PHE A 51 -19.09 -1.04 -4.61
C PHE A 51 -19.57 -2.28 -5.42
N SER A 52 -19.95 -2.11 -6.69
CA SER A 52 -20.32 -3.22 -7.56
C SER A 52 -19.22 -4.26 -7.80
N ASP A 53 -17.96 -3.86 -7.64
CA ASP A 53 -16.81 -4.73 -7.87
C ASP A 53 -16.18 -5.23 -6.56
N TRP A 54 -16.85 -5.00 -5.44
CA TRP A 54 -16.41 -5.49 -4.15
C TRP A 54 -16.78 -6.96 -3.98
N GLN A 55 -15.88 -7.70 -3.36
CA GLN A 55 -16.16 -9.08 -2.96
C GLN A 55 -17.00 -9.07 -1.69
N GLU A 56 -18.02 -9.91 -1.65
CA GLU A 56 -18.90 -10.03 -0.50
C GLU A 56 -18.83 -11.43 0.12
N ALA A 57 -19.01 -11.52 1.41
CA ALA A 57 -19.23 -12.76 2.14
C ALA A 57 -20.19 -12.53 3.31
N ARG A 58 -20.97 -13.55 3.64
CA ARG A 58 -21.84 -13.52 4.81
C ARG A 58 -21.01 -13.62 6.08
N ILE A 59 -21.43 -12.91 7.13
CA ILE A 59 -20.71 -12.90 8.41
C ILE A 59 -20.82 -14.25 9.12
N ASP A 60 -21.96 -14.92 9.02
CA ASP A 60 -22.19 -16.23 9.60
C ASP A 60 -21.26 -17.32 9.03
N GLU A 61 -20.89 -17.20 7.75
CA GLU A 61 -19.99 -18.12 7.06
C GLU A 61 -18.50 -17.81 7.26
N SER A 62 -18.13 -16.61 7.68
CA SER A 62 -16.74 -16.19 7.76
C SER A 62 -16.14 -16.36 9.15
N MET A 63 -14.84 -16.65 9.23
CA MET A 63 -14.10 -16.65 10.49
C MET A 63 -13.69 -15.25 10.90
N PRO A 64 -13.45 -15.01 12.21
CA PRO A 64 -12.94 -13.71 12.68
C PRO A 64 -11.69 -13.29 11.93
N PRO A 65 -11.56 -12.00 11.55
CA PRO A 65 -10.44 -11.54 10.76
C PRO A 65 -9.12 -11.74 11.50
N GLN A 66 -8.15 -12.34 10.80
CA GLN A 66 -6.77 -12.41 11.25
C GLN A 66 -6.05 -11.16 10.73
N LEU A 67 -5.54 -10.35 11.65
CA LEU A 67 -4.74 -9.18 11.30
C LEU A 67 -3.27 -9.57 11.19
N LYS A 68 -2.64 -9.23 10.05
CA LYS A 68 -1.21 -9.47 9.81
C LYS A 68 -0.59 -8.24 9.19
N ASN A 69 0.55 -7.81 9.70
CA ASN A 69 1.32 -6.74 9.10
C ASN A 69 2.07 -7.26 7.88
N GLY A 70 1.92 -6.55 6.77
CA GLY A 70 2.55 -6.85 5.49
C GLY A 70 3.26 -5.63 4.90
N GLY A 71 3.94 -5.85 3.78
CA GLY A 71 4.70 -4.81 3.10
C GLY A 71 6.04 -4.50 3.79
N LYS A 72 6.84 -3.70 3.11
CA LYS A 72 8.12 -3.23 3.65
C LYS A 72 8.10 -1.72 3.70
N GLN A 73 8.61 -1.16 4.78
CA GLN A 73 8.91 0.27 4.82
C GLN A 73 9.95 0.55 3.73
N GLY A 74 9.51 1.24 2.69
CA GLY A 74 10.36 1.46 1.53
C GLY A 74 11.57 2.31 1.92
N LYS A 75 12.75 1.88 1.54
CA LYS A 75 13.97 2.70 1.63
C LYS A 75 14.02 3.74 0.49
N ARG A 76 12.86 4.26 0.10
CA ARG A 76 12.71 5.20 -1.02
C ARG A 76 13.54 6.46 -0.83
N GLU A 77 13.47 7.07 0.35
CA GLU A 77 14.25 8.27 0.65
C GLU A 77 15.76 8.02 0.62
N PHE A 78 16.18 6.87 1.18
CA PHE A 78 17.57 6.46 1.13
C PHE A 78 18.02 6.23 -0.31
N GLY A 79 17.23 5.48 -1.10
CA GLY A 79 17.51 5.25 -2.51
C GLY A 79 17.58 6.54 -3.33
N ALA A 80 16.62 7.46 -3.12
CA ALA A 80 16.61 8.76 -3.81
C ALA A 80 17.83 9.61 -3.45
N ARG A 81 18.19 9.70 -2.17
CA ARG A 81 19.39 10.43 -1.72
C ARG A 81 20.67 9.86 -2.32
N LEU A 82 20.80 8.53 -2.31
CA LEU A 82 21.98 7.86 -2.86
C LEU A 82 22.08 8.04 -4.38
N THR A 83 20.95 8.00 -5.10
CA THR A 83 20.88 8.28 -6.53
C THR A 83 21.31 9.73 -6.83
N LEU A 84 20.81 10.70 -6.06
CA LEU A 84 21.19 12.12 -6.22
C LEU A 84 22.69 12.34 -5.98
N ILE A 85 23.25 11.67 -4.95
CA ILE A 85 24.70 11.70 -4.70
C ILE A 85 25.45 11.12 -5.91
N GLY A 86 25.03 9.97 -6.42
CA GLY A 86 25.64 9.33 -7.59
C GLY A 86 25.61 10.22 -8.83
N ILE A 87 24.46 10.86 -9.11
CA ILE A 87 24.31 11.83 -10.21
C ILE A 87 25.24 13.03 -9.99
N GLY A 88 25.28 13.58 -8.78
CA GLY A 88 26.15 14.71 -8.43
C GLY A 88 27.63 14.40 -8.66
N LEU A 89 28.06 13.20 -8.26
CA LEU A 89 29.45 12.75 -8.49
C LEU A 89 29.75 12.61 -9.99
N VAL A 90 28.85 12.06 -10.78
CA VAL A 90 29.02 11.93 -12.24
C VAL A 90 29.08 13.34 -12.89
N LEU A 91 28.19 14.22 -12.51
CA LEU A 91 28.18 15.59 -13.02
C LEU A 91 29.46 16.35 -12.66
N LEU A 92 29.98 16.16 -11.45
CA LEU A 92 31.23 16.78 -11.01
C LEU A 92 32.45 16.29 -11.77
N GLN A 93 32.37 15.08 -12.35
CA GLN A 93 33.42 14.57 -13.25
C GLN A 93 33.27 15.12 -14.68
N ILE A 94 32.03 15.19 -15.18
CA ILE A 94 31.74 15.52 -16.59
C ILE A 94 31.72 17.02 -16.81
N LEU A 95 31.09 17.82 -15.97
CA LEU A 95 30.92 19.27 -16.16
C LEU A 95 32.24 20.04 -16.29
N PRO A 96 33.25 19.84 -15.43
CA PRO A 96 34.52 20.56 -15.58
C PRO A 96 35.25 20.22 -16.88
N PHE A 97 35.12 18.98 -17.36
CA PHE A 97 35.69 18.62 -18.65
C PHE A 97 35.09 19.40 -19.82
N TYR A 98 33.75 19.61 -19.80
CA TYR A 98 33.07 20.34 -20.85
C TYR A 98 33.18 21.85 -20.74
N VAL A 99 33.32 22.40 -19.50
CA VAL A 99 33.31 23.85 -19.27
C VAL A 99 34.72 24.48 -19.27
N ILE A 100 35.70 23.74 -18.71
CA ILE A 100 37.04 24.26 -18.44
C ILE A 100 38.12 23.48 -19.20
N ASP A 101 37.72 22.41 -19.90
CA ASP A 101 38.61 21.46 -20.57
C ASP A 101 39.65 20.81 -19.61
N GLN A 102 39.28 20.69 -18.33
CA GLN A 102 40.11 20.12 -17.28
C GLN A 102 39.43 19.00 -16.58
N ASN A 103 40.11 17.88 -16.42
CA ASN A 103 39.65 16.75 -15.61
C ASN A 103 40.11 16.92 -14.16
N LEU A 104 39.25 17.55 -13.32
CA LEU A 104 39.57 17.84 -11.93
C LEU A 104 39.92 16.59 -11.13
N VAL A 105 39.24 15.48 -11.41
CA VAL A 105 39.46 14.20 -10.72
C VAL A 105 40.77 13.56 -11.21
N GLY A 106 41.08 13.69 -12.51
CA GLY A 106 42.32 13.20 -13.11
C GLY A 106 43.57 13.92 -12.62
N MET A 107 43.42 15.17 -12.15
CA MET A 107 44.55 15.92 -11.52
C MET A 107 45.06 15.25 -10.25
N LEU A 108 44.22 14.52 -9.54
CA LEU A 108 44.60 13.75 -8.34
C LEU A 108 45.29 12.41 -8.64
N GLY A 109 45.40 12.08 -9.92
CA GLY A 109 46.03 10.85 -10.40
C GLY A 109 45.05 9.77 -10.86
N ARG A 110 45.52 8.93 -11.76
CA ARG A 110 44.70 7.90 -12.44
C ARG A 110 44.05 6.92 -11.46
N PHE A 111 44.68 6.64 -10.33
CA PHE A 111 44.15 5.76 -9.30
C PHE A 111 42.90 6.35 -8.65
N PHE A 112 42.91 7.63 -8.32
CA PHE A 112 41.76 8.34 -7.75
C PHE A 112 40.59 8.45 -8.75
N GLU A 113 40.90 8.64 -10.02
CA GLU A 113 39.89 8.70 -11.09
C GLU A 113 39.11 7.37 -11.18
N VAL A 114 39.80 6.23 -11.13
CA VAL A 114 39.15 4.90 -11.15
C VAL A 114 38.31 4.68 -9.91
N ILE A 115 38.81 4.99 -8.72
CA ILE A 115 38.05 4.85 -7.47
C ILE A 115 36.81 5.74 -7.51
N TYR A 116 36.97 7.00 -7.91
CA TYR A 116 35.87 7.94 -7.99
C TYR A 116 34.76 7.47 -8.93
N PHE A 117 35.14 6.95 -10.11
CA PHE A 117 34.21 6.37 -11.05
C PHE A 117 33.46 5.15 -10.46
N LEU A 118 34.16 4.24 -9.80
CA LEU A 118 33.57 3.08 -9.16
C LEU A 118 32.59 3.48 -8.06
N VAL A 119 32.92 4.45 -7.22
CA VAL A 119 32.04 4.97 -6.16
C VAL A 119 30.80 5.61 -6.76
N SER A 120 30.96 6.42 -7.80
CA SER A 120 29.84 7.07 -8.48
C SER A 120 28.86 6.06 -9.06
N MET A 121 29.38 5.05 -9.78
CA MET A 121 28.58 3.97 -10.36
C MET A 121 27.92 3.12 -9.29
N PHE A 122 28.60 2.82 -8.19
CA PHE A 122 28.03 2.10 -7.06
C PHE A 122 26.86 2.88 -6.43
N CYS A 123 27.04 4.16 -6.12
CA CYS A 123 25.97 5.00 -5.57
C CYS A 123 24.77 5.08 -6.51
N LEU A 124 24.99 5.23 -7.81
CA LEU A 124 23.93 5.26 -8.82
C LEU A 124 23.18 3.91 -8.87
N THR A 125 23.89 2.82 -9.02
CA THR A 125 23.28 1.49 -9.18
C THR A 125 22.50 1.08 -7.93
N VAL A 126 23.11 1.23 -6.76
CA VAL A 126 22.47 0.88 -5.48
C VAL A 126 21.31 1.83 -5.17
N GLY A 127 21.48 3.11 -5.46
CA GLY A 127 20.44 4.12 -5.27
C GLY A 127 19.20 3.82 -6.13
N VAL A 128 19.39 3.58 -7.43
CA VAL A 128 18.32 3.20 -8.36
C VAL A 128 17.67 1.89 -7.95
N TYR A 129 18.45 0.87 -7.54
CA TYR A 129 17.91 -0.40 -7.06
C TYR A 129 16.95 -0.21 -5.87
N PHE A 130 17.34 0.56 -4.85
CA PHE A 130 16.47 0.83 -3.70
C PHE A 130 15.27 1.70 -4.07
N ALA A 131 15.45 2.70 -4.94
CA ALA A 131 14.36 3.55 -5.40
C ALA A 131 13.32 2.73 -6.18
N LEU A 132 13.73 1.98 -7.21
CA LEU A 132 12.84 1.14 -8.02
C LEU A 132 12.19 0.02 -7.19
N GLY A 133 12.98 -0.67 -6.35
CA GLY A 133 12.47 -1.69 -5.46
C GLY A 133 11.35 -1.17 -4.54
N SER A 134 11.46 0.09 -4.09
CA SER A 134 10.44 0.72 -3.27
C SER A 134 9.14 1.05 -4.04
N TYR A 135 9.21 1.28 -5.34
CA TYR A 135 8.02 1.46 -6.18
C TYR A 135 7.32 0.14 -6.51
N LEU A 136 8.09 -0.94 -6.64
CA LEU A 136 7.56 -2.27 -6.99
C LEU A 136 7.00 -3.02 -5.77
N THR A 137 7.45 -2.70 -4.56
CA THR A 137 6.95 -3.31 -3.33
C THR A 137 5.73 -2.55 -2.79
N ARG A 138 4.74 -3.29 -2.30
CA ARG A 138 3.63 -2.68 -1.57
C ARG A 138 4.16 -2.02 -0.30
N GLY A 139 3.73 -0.78 -0.05
CA GLY A 139 4.02 -0.06 1.19
C GLY A 139 3.55 -0.81 2.44
N PRO A 140 3.92 -0.32 3.63
CA PRO A 140 3.45 -0.90 4.88
C PRO A 140 1.91 -0.91 4.90
N HIS A 141 1.35 -2.06 5.25
CA HIS A 141 -0.10 -2.24 5.34
C HIS A 141 -0.46 -3.30 6.38
N THR A 142 -1.64 -3.19 6.93
CA THR A 142 -2.26 -4.23 7.75
C THR A 142 -3.26 -5.00 6.91
N THR A 143 -3.07 -6.29 6.82
CA THR A 143 -3.95 -7.21 6.10
C THR A 143 -4.95 -7.81 7.07
N ALA A 144 -6.24 -7.65 6.81
CA ALA A 144 -7.30 -8.37 7.49
C ALA A 144 -7.77 -9.51 6.59
N LEU A 145 -7.49 -10.75 7.01
CA LEU A 145 -7.84 -11.97 6.30
C LEU A 145 -9.10 -12.59 6.92
N PHE A 146 -10.16 -12.70 6.11
CA PHE A 146 -11.38 -13.40 6.46
C PHE A 146 -11.38 -14.76 5.77
N VAL A 147 -11.21 -15.82 6.55
CA VAL A 147 -11.20 -17.18 6.04
C VAL A 147 -12.63 -17.67 5.84
N LEU A 148 -12.93 -18.17 4.65
CA LEU A 148 -14.23 -18.71 4.29
C LEU A 148 -14.14 -20.25 4.22
N PRO A 149 -14.99 -20.98 4.96
CA PRO A 149 -15.02 -22.44 4.88
C PRO A 149 -15.54 -22.92 3.52
N GLY A 150 -15.26 -24.17 3.19
CA GLY A 150 -15.82 -24.81 2.00
C GLY A 150 -15.09 -24.50 0.68
N GLY A 151 -13.81 -24.09 0.73
CA GLY A 151 -13.02 -23.84 -0.49
C GLY A 151 -13.40 -22.54 -1.23
N LYS A 152 -14.23 -21.70 -0.62
CA LYS A 152 -14.47 -20.34 -1.10
C LYS A 152 -13.20 -19.50 -0.96
N LYS A 153 -13.01 -18.55 -1.89
CA LYS A 153 -11.85 -17.66 -1.86
C LYS A 153 -11.91 -16.76 -0.63
N ASP A 154 -10.83 -16.74 0.16
CA ASP A 154 -10.70 -15.85 1.31
C ASP A 154 -10.80 -14.37 0.92
N LEU A 155 -11.44 -13.57 1.77
CA LEU A 155 -11.51 -12.13 1.60
C LEU A 155 -10.33 -11.44 2.27
N ILE A 156 -9.71 -10.50 1.58
CA ILE A 156 -8.53 -9.79 2.02
C ILE A 156 -8.77 -8.29 1.95
N ALA A 157 -8.87 -7.63 3.12
CA ALA A 157 -8.88 -6.18 3.22
C ALA A 157 -7.46 -5.67 3.53
N LEU A 158 -7.02 -4.63 2.83
CA LEU A 158 -5.71 -4.00 3.04
C LEU A 158 -5.89 -2.59 3.59
N PHE A 159 -5.45 -2.38 4.81
CA PHE A 159 -5.45 -1.08 5.48
C PHE A 159 -4.06 -0.44 5.40
N PRO A 160 -3.94 0.87 5.19
CA PRO A 160 -2.65 1.54 5.12
C PRO A 160 -1.97 1.55 6.50
N GLY A 161 -0.65 1.38 6.48
CA GLY A 161 0.17 1.36 7.69
C GLY A 161 0.23 0.01 8.39
N TRP A 162 1.24 -0.15 9.25
CA TRP A 162 1.33 -1.27 10.18
C TRP A 162 0.48 -0.97 11.41
N ASP A 163 -0.07 -2.00 12.03
CA ASP A 163 -0.92 -1.89 13.23
C ASP A 163 -2.03 -0.84 13.07
N SER A 164 -2.72 -0.90 11.92
CA SER A 164 -3.75 0.08 11.58
C SER A 164 -4.90 0.04 12.59
N GLU A 165 -5.14 1.18 13.27
CA GLU A 165 -6.27 1.34 14.21
C GLU A 165 -7.63 1.10 13.52
N GLU A 166 -7.71 1.42 12.23
CA GLU A 166 -8.91 1.17 11.41
C GLU A 166 -9.18 -0.32 11.26
N ALA A 167 -8.13 -1.12 10.97
CA ALA A 167 -8.23 -2.56 10.89
C ALA A 167 -8.67 -3.18 12.23
N GLU A 168 -8.11 -2.69 13.35
CA GLU A 168 -8.51 -3.14 14.67
C GLU A 168 -9.95 -2.74 15.02
N ARG A 169 -10.35 -1.52 14.66
CA ARG A 169 -11.73 -1.04 14.87
C ARG A 169 -12.71 -1.91 14.11
N MET A 170 -12.44 -2.18 12.84
CA MET A 170 -13.21 -3.10 12.02
C MET A 170 -13.30 -4.50 12.65
N ALA A 171 -12.17 -5.06 13.10
CA ALA A 171 -12.13 -6.38 13.73
C ALA A 171 -12.90 -6.43 15.07
N ARG A 172 -12.94 -5.33 15.84
CA ARG A 172 -13.78 -5.21 17.05
C ARG A 172 -15.26 -5.20 16.72
N VAL A 173 -15.68 -4.43 15.70
CA VAL A 173 -17.07 -4.39 15.23
C VAL A 173 -17.51 -5.77 14.77
N TYR A 174 -16.69 -6.43 13.92
CA TYR A 174 -16.95 -7.79 13.45
C TYR A 174 -17.17 -8.78 14.60
N ARG A 175 -16.28 -8.80 15.61
CA ARG A 175 -16.39 -9.70 16.77
C ARG A 175 -17.64 -9.41 17.59
N ARG A 176 -18.11 -8.16 17.65
CA ARG A 176 -19.36 -7.80 18.33
C ARG A 176 -20.56 -8.39 17.59
N ILE A 177 -20.63 -8.19 16.27
CA ILE A 177 -21.72 -8.71 15.44
C ILE A 177 -21.84 -10.23 15.58
N ARG A 178 -20.72 -10.92 15.47
CA ARG A 178 -20.70 -12.39 15.52
C ARG A 178 -21.11 -12.97 16.88
N ARG A 179 -21.05 -12.19 17.96
CA ARG A 179 -21.56 -12.61 19.28
C ARG A 179 -23.07 -12.46 19.40
N THR A 180 -23.68 -11.68 18.53
CA THR A 180 -25.13 -11.41 18.52
C THR A 180 -25.90 -12.27 17.52
N LEU A 181 -25.18 -12.94 16.60
CA LEU A 181 -25.71 -13.96 15.71
C LEU A 181 -25.69 -15.34 16.35
#